data_32a7d33d6f4eb03d377d250b85bbb00e
#
_entry.id   32a7d33d6f4eb03d377d250b85bbb00e
#
_cell.length_a   1.000
_cell.length_b   1.000
_cell.length_c   1.000
_cell.angle_alpha   90.00
_cell.angle_beta   90.00
_cell.angle_gamma   90.00
#
_symmetry.space_group_name_H-M   'P 1'
#
loop_
_entity.id
_entity.type
_entity.pdbx_description
1 polymer ?
#
loop_
_entity_poly.entity_id
_entity_poly.type
_entity_poly.pdbx_seq_one_letter_code
_entity_poly.pdbx_strand_id
1 'polypeptide(L)'
;MKTDDLIAALALDAPPASPASLQRRLLMWSLPAAVTGFLGVWFYLQLRPDLLQAIGGVTFWLKAGYTAALAVAGGWLFTRLGRPGASVKAPALALLAIVLAAAMLGSMDALTRPADGRMTAFLGHSYQVCALNIAGLSLLTSPFLFWAARKFAPTRPMRAGAVAGLTAGAIAATLYGLHCQESTAAFVATWYTLGILIPTVVGAVIGRFALRW
;
A
#
# COMPACT_ATOMS: atom_id res chain seq x y z
N MET A 1 16.08 -31.69 -33.42
CA MET A 1 15.73 -31.61 -31.99
C MET A 1 14.26 -31.27 -31.92
N LYS A 2 13.44 -32.06 -31.24
CA LYS A 2 12.01 -31.76 -31.08
C LYS A 2 11.86 -30.58 -30.10
N THR A 3 10.82 -29.77 -30.28
CA THR A 3 10.57 -28.59 -29.43
C THR A 3 10.47 -28.96 -27.93
N ASP A 4 9.89 -30.14 -27.65
CA ASP A 4 9.76 -30.67 -26.29
C ASP A 4 11.11 -31.00 -25.64
N ASP A 5 12.08 -31.54 -26.42
CA ASP A 5 13.43 -31.82 -25.93
C ASP A 5 14.17 -30.52 -25.57
N LEU A 6 13.98 -29.46 -26.37
CA LEU A 6 14.54 -28.14 -26.11
C LEU A 6 13.92 -27.51 -24.84
N ILE A 7 12.59 -27.59 -24.69
CA ILE A 7 11.90 -27.11 -23.50
C ILE A 7 12.39 -27.83 -22.25
N ALA A 8 12.53 -29.17 -22.31
CA ALA A 8 13.03 -29.98 -21.20
C ALA A 8 14.48 -29.61 -20.84
N ALA A 9 15.34 -29.43 -21.82
CA ALA A 9 16.73 -29.03 -21.61
C ALA A 9 16.85 -27.64 -20.97
N LEU A 10 16.08 -26.65 -21.45
CA LEU A 10 16.04 -25.30 -20.90
C LEU A 10 15.44 -25.28 -19.50
N ALA A 11 14.47 -26.14 -19.20
CA ALA A 11 13.87 -26.24 -17.87
C ALA A 11 14.84 -26.84 -16.84
N LEU A 12 15.73 -27.75 -17.25
CA LEU A 12 16.76 -28.33 -16.38
C LEU A 12 17.88 -27.33 -16.03
N ASP A 13 18.17 -26.41 -16.95
CA ASP A 13 19.26 -25.42 -16.78
C ASP A 13 18.74 -24.12 -16.06
N ALA A 14 17.42 -23.98 -15.90
CA ALA A 14 16.85 -22.82 -15.25
C ALA A 14 17.00 -22.90 -13.71
N PRO A 15 17.73 -21.95 -13.07
CA PRO A 15 17.84 -21.95 -11.61
C PRO A 15 16.47 -21.75 -10.96
N PRO A 16 16.13 -22.51 -9.89
CA PRO A 16 14.85 -22.37 -9.23
C PRO A 16 14.66 -20.96 -8.65
N ALA A 17 13.56 -20.28 -9.02
CA ALA A 17 13.23 -18.99 -8.47
C ALA A 17 12.94 -19.09 -6.96
N SER A 18 13.92 -18.72 -6.15
CA SER A 18 13.82 -18.78 -4.68
C SER A 18 12.78 -17.78 -4.17
N PRO A 19 11.85 -18.23 -3.30
CA PRO A 19 10.88 -17.34 -2.63
C PRO A 19 11.54 -16.17 -1.90
N ALA A 20 12.68 -16.43 -1.27
CA ALA A 20 13.46 -15.44 -0.53
C ALA A 20 14.00 -14.33 -1.43
N SER A 21 14.32 -14.63 -2.69
CA SER A 21 14.86 -13.62 -3.63
C SER A 21 13.81 -12.55 -3.98
N LEU A 22 12.55 -12.93 -4.18
CA LEU A 22 11.47 -11.99 -4.47
C LEU A 22 11.14 -11.10 -3.27
N GLN A 23 11.09 -11.69 -2.08
CA GLN A 23 10.85 -10.94 -0.84
C GLN A 23 12.00 -9.96 -0.56
N ARG A 24 13.24 -10.40 -0.69
CA ARG A 24 14.42 -9.54 -0.54
C ARG A 24 14.39 -8.38 -1.54
N ARG A 25 14.05 -8.64 -2.80
CA ARG A 25 13.94 -7.58 -3.81
C ARG A 25 12.85 -6.58 -3.46
N LEU A 26 11.69 -7.04 -3.01
CA LEU A 26 10.62 -6.13 -2.57
C LEU A 26 11.10 -5.23 -1.42
N LEU A 27 11.73 -5.81 -0.41
CA LEU A 27 12.29 -5.05 0.73
C LEU A 27 13.35 -4.04 0.28
N MET A 28 14.25 -4.44 -0.63
CA MET A 28 15.27 -3.53 -1.19
C MET A 28 14.66 -2.31 -1.88
N TRP A 29 13.52 -2.44 -2.55
CA TRP A 29 12.84 -1.33 -3.22
C TRP A 29 11.84 -0.60 -2.33
N SER A 30 11.32 -1.24 -1.30
CA SER A 30 10.45 -0.60 -0.31
C SER A 30 11.22 0.41 0.57
N LEU A 31 12.49 0.17 0.84
CA LEU A 31 13.30 1.09 1.65
C LEU A 31 13.48 2.45 0.97
N PRO A 32 14.01 2.56 -0.27
CA PRO A 32 14.09 3.87 -0.94
C PRO A 32 12.72 4.49 -1.17
N ALA A 33 11.66 3.71 -1.40
CA ALA A 33 10.30 4.22 -1.45
C ALA A 33 9.89 4.88 -0.14
N ALA A 34 10.18 4.26 1.00
CA ALA A 34 9.90 4.83 2.32
C ALA A 34 10.75 6.09 2.59
N VAL A 35 12.02 6.07 2.21
CA VAL A 35 12.91 7.24 2.38
C VAL A 35 12.42 8.43 1.56
N THR A 36 12.11 8.23 0.28
CA THR A 36 11.61 9.32 -0.58
C THR A 36 10.25 9.85 -0.13
N GLY A 37 9.35 8.96 0.31
CA GLY A 37 8.09 9.36 0.90
C GLY A 37 8.27 10.15 2.21
N PHE A 38 9.21 9.74 3.08
CA PHE A 38 9.55 10.48 4.31
C PHE A 38 10.13 11.87 4.00
N LEU A 39 11.04 11.97 3.03
CA LEU A 39 11.57 13.26 2.57
C LEU A 39 10.45 14.14 1.99
N GLY A 40 9.49 13.55 1.28
CA GLY A 40 8.30 14.26 0.81
C GLY A 40 7.47 14.84 1.97
N VAL A 41 7.26 14.09 3.04
CA VAL A 41 6.60 14.62 4.25
C VAL A 41 7.44 15.71 4.89
N TRP A 42 8.74 15.48 5.07
CA TRP A 42 9.64 16.42 5.74
C TRP A 42 9.73 17.78 5.03
N PHE A 43 9.90 17.78 3.72
CA PHE A 43 10.15 19.02 2.97
C PHE A 43 8.88 19.73 2.50
N TYR A 44 7.82 19.00 2.13
CA TYR A 44 6.62 19.60 1.53
C TYR A 44 5.45 19.72 2.51
N LEU A 45 5.19 18.68 3.32
CA LEU A 45 4.05 18.67 4.22
C LEU A 45 4.42 19.15 5.62
N GLN A 46 5.66 18.97 6.02
CA GLN A 46 6.21 19.18 7.35
C GLN A 46 5.63 18.20 8.38
N LEU A 47 6.39 17.90 9.43
CA LEU A 47 5.92 17.07 10.53
C LEU A 47 4.94 17.85 11.40
N ARG A 48 3.95 17.14 11.96
CA ARG A 48 3.01 17.74 12.91
C ARG A 48 3.77 18.26 14.15
N PRO A 49 3.43 19.46 14.67
CA PRO A 49 4.17 20.08 15.77
C PRO A 49 4.05 19.31 17.10
N ASP A 50 2.97 18.57 17.28
CA ASP A 50 2.67 17.76 18.47
C ASP A 50 3.08 16.28 18.30
N LEU A 51 4.01 15.95 17.39
CA LEU A 51 4.38 14.57 17.05
C LEU A 51 4.82 13.77 18.29
N LEU A 52 5.65 14.35 19.15
CA LEU A 52 6.12 13.66 20.36
C LEU A 52 4.97 13.30 21.32
N GLN A 53 3.98 14.16 21.45
CA GLN A 53 2.78 13.88 22.23
C GLN A 53 1.90 12.84 21.54
N ALA A 54 1.75 12.93 20.22
CA ALA A 54 0.95 11.99 19.44
C ALA A 54 1.48 10.55 19.49
N ILE A 55 2.78 10.35 19.47
CA ILE A 55 3.42 9.02 19.58
C ILE A 55 3.07 8.35 20.92
N GLY A 56 2.81 9.09 21.97
CA GLY A 56 2.29 8.56 23.26
C GLY A 56 0.82 8.10 23.18
N GLY A 57 0.07 8.48 22.15
CA GLY A 57 -1.35 8.17 22.01
C GLY A 57 -1.63 6.88 21.23
N VAL A 58 -2.59 6.08 21.71
CA VAL A 58 -3.02 4.82 21.06
C VAL A 58 -3.54 5.05 19.64
N THR A 59 -4.25 6.17 19.40
CA THR A 59 -4.84 6.49 18.10
C THR A 59 -3.79 6.66 16.99
N PHE A 60 -2.62 7.20 17.32
CA PHE A 60 -1.49 7.31 16.39
C PHE A 60 -1.04 5.91 15.92
N TRP A 61 -0.86 4.98 16.83
CA TRP A 61 -0.42 3.62 16.52
C TRP A 61 -1.49 2.79 15.81
N LEU A 62 -2.76 3.00 16.12
CA LEU A 62 -3.86 2.36 15.39
C LEU A 62 -3.89 2.82 13.92
N LYS A 63 -3.73 4.11 13.67
CA LYS A 63 -3.64 4.69 12.33
C LYS A 63 -2.41 4.15 11.58
N ALA A 64 -1.24 4.21 12.21
CA ALA A 64 0.00 3.68 11.63
C ALA A 64 -0.08 2.17 11.40
N GLY A 65 -0.63 1.43 12.35
CA GLY A 65 -0.83 -0.03 12.26
C GLY A 65 -1.74 -0.43 11.12
N TYR A 66 -2.85 0.29 10.91
CA TYR A 66 -3.76 0.05 9.79
C TYR A 66 -3.05 0.19 8.44
N THR A 67 -2.39 1.31 8.20
CA THR A 67 -1.73 1.59 6.93
C THR A 67 -0.49 0.71 6.71
N ALA A 68 0.30 0.44 7.76
CA ALA A 68 1.42 -0.48 7.70
C ALA A 68 0.97 -1.93 7.44
N ALA A 69 -0.13 -2.37 8.04
CA ALA A 69 -0.71 -3.69 7.77
C ALA A 69 -1.13 -3.83 6.29
N LEU A 70 -1.73 -2.78 5.70
CA LEU A 70 -2.03 -2.75 4.27
C LEU A 70 -0.77 -2.80 3.40
N ALA A 71 0.32 -2.09 3.79
CA ALA A 71 1.59 -2.14 3.08
C ALA A 71 2.21 -3.55 3.12
N VAL A 72 2.20 -4.19 4.28
CA VAL A 72 2.72 -5.56 4.46
C VAL A 72 1.88 -6.58 3.69
N ALA A 73 0.55 -6.54 3.82
CA ALA A 73 -0.36 -7.45 3.11
C ALA A 73 -0.30 -7.22 1.59
N GLY A 74 -0.20 -5.97 1.14
CA GLY A 74 0.03 -5.60 -0.25
C GLY A 74 1.36 -6.15 -0.77
N GLY A 75 2.43 -5.97 -0.03
CA GLY A 75 3.75 -6.54 -0.34
C GLY A 75 3.73 -8.08 -0.40
N TRP A 76 3.00 -8.73 0.51
CA TRP A 76 2.81 -10.18 0.45
C TRP A 76 2.05 -10.61 -0.82
N LEU A 77 0.96 -9.94 -1.15
CA LEU A 77 0.21 -10.19 -2.40
C LEU A 77 1.11 -9.96 -3.63
N PHE A 78 1.93 -8.94 -3.59
CA PHE A 78 2.87 -8.60 -4.66
C PHE A 78 3.87 -9.74 -4.94
N THR A 79 4.47 -10.30 -3.88
CA THR A 79 5.39 -11.45 -4.02
C THR A 79 4.70 -12.72 -4.54
N ARG A 80 3.39 -12.89 -4.23
CA ARG A 80 2.61 -14.01 -4.75
C ARG A 80 2.28 -13.85 -6.24
N LEU A 81 1.97 -12.64 -6.69
CA LEU A 81 1.72 -12.35 -8.10
C LEU A 81 2.96 -12.53 -8.98
N GLY A 82 4.16 -12.37 -8.42
CA GLY A 82 5.44 -12.63 -9.10
C GLY A 82 5.79 -14.12 -9.26
N ARG A 83 4.93 -15.05 -8.79
CA ARG A 83 5.16 -16.49 -8.88
C ARG A 83 4.04 -17.16 -9.67
N PRO A 84 4.34 -17.81 -10.80
CA PRO A 84 3.37 -18.63 -11.51
C PRO A 84 2.78 -19.71 -10.60
N GLY A 85 1.46 -19.86 -10.59
CA GLY A 85 0.77 -20.90 -9.79
C GLY A 85 0.61 -20.60 -8.30
N ALA A 86 1.22 -19.54 -7.76
CA ALA A 86 1.07 -19.23 -6.33
C ALA A 86 -0.35 -18.72 -6.00
N SER A 87 -0.94 -19.25 -4.92
CA SER A 87 -2.24 -18.80 -4.45
C SER A 87 -2.17 -17.36 -3.90
N VAL A 88 -3.06 -16.52 -4.40
CA VAL A 88 -3.24 -15.12 -3.96
C VAL A 88 -4.38 -14.97 -2.94
N LYS A 89 -5.10 -16.08 -2.61
CA LYS A 89 -6.29 -16.05 -1.75
C LYS A 89 -5.97 -15.51 -0.35
N ALA A 90 -4.94 -16.06 0.31
CA ALA A 90 -4.60 -15.67 1.68
C ALA A 90 -4.23 -14.19 1.81
N PRO A 91 -3.31 -13.59 1.02
CA PRO A 91 -3.04 -12.16 1.13
C PRO A 91 -4.22 -11.27 0.69
N ALA A 92 -5.05 -11.70 -0.25
CA ALA A 92 -6.25 -10.96 -0.63
C ALA A 92 -7.29 -10.96 0.51
N LEU A 93 -7.49 -12.08 1.19
CA LEU A 93 -8.34 -12.16 2.38
C LEU A 93 -7.78 -11.32 3.53
N ALA A 94 -6.46 -11.30 3.73
CA ALA A 94 -5.84 -10.43 4.73
C ALA A 94 -6.11 -8.94 4.44
N LEU A 95 -5.94 -8.49 3.19
CA LEU A 95 -6.28 -7.12 2.80
C LEU A 95 -7.75 -6.80 3.06
N LEU A 96 -8.66 -7.69 2.65
CA LEU A 96 -10.09 -7.53 2.89
C LEU A 96 -10.39 -7.44 4.39
N ALA A 97 -9.83 -8.33 5.21
CA ALA A 97 -10.03 -8.34 6.65
C ALA A 97 -9.52 -7.04 7.31
N ILE A 98 -8.36 -6.52 6.89
CA ILE A 98 -7.81 -5.25 7.40
C ILE A 98 -8.76 -4.09 7.08
N VAL A 99 -9.25 -4.01 5.83
CA VAL A 99 -10.18 -2.94 5.41
C VAL A 99 -11.52 -3.06 6.14
N LEU A 100 -12.07 -4.27 6.28
CA LEU A 100 -13.32 -4.50 7.02
C LEU A 100 -13.18 -4.16 8.50
N ALA A 101 -12.05 -4.52 9.13
CA ALA A 101 -11.78 -4.15 10.52
C ALA A 101 -11.72 -2.63 10.70
N ALA A 102 -11.03 -1.91 9.79
CA ALA A 102 -10.99 -0.45 9.81
C ALA A 102 -12.39 0.18 9.59
N ALA A 103 -13.17 -0.34 8.65
CA ALA A 103 -14.54 0.10 8.41
C ALA A 103 -15.44 -0.13 9.63
N MET A 104 -15.31 -1.29 10.29
CA MET A 104 -16.04 -1.60 11.51
C MET A 104 -15.67 -0.64 12.65
N LEU A 105 -14.38 -0.43 12.90
CA LEU A 105 -13.91 0.50 13.92
C LEU A 105 -14.35 1.93 13.63
N GLY A 106 -14.27 2.37 12.36
CA GLY A 106 -14.75 3.69 11.94
C GLY A 106 -16.26 3.86 12.10
N SER A 107 -17.04 2.83 11.79
CA SER A 107 -18.49 2.82 11.99
C SER A 107 -18.86 2.86 13.48
N MET A 108 -18.16 2.11 14.32
CA MET A 108 -18.35 2.13 15.77
C MET A 108 -18.01 3.51 16.36
N ASP A 109 -16.88 4.11 15.95
CA ASP A 109 -16.48 5.46 16.37
C ASP A 109 -17.57 6.49 16.00
N ALA A 110 -18.10 6.42 14.77
CA ALA A 110 -19.17 7.31 14.33
C ALA A 110 -20.49 7.10 15.09
N LEU A 111 -20.90 5.85 15.33
CA LEU A 111 -22.18 5.52 15.97
C LEU A 111 -22.20 5.83 17.47
N THR A 112 -21.06 5.75 18.16
CA THR A 112 -20.93 6.05 19.60
C THR A 112 -20.95 7.56 19.89
N ARG A 113 -20.82 8.40 18.84
CA ARG A 113 -20.87 9.87 18.99
C ARG A 113 -22.28 10.40 18.92
N PRO A 114 -22.59 11.54 19.58
CA PRO A 114 -23.82 12.29 19.38
C PRO A 114 -24.01 12.64 17.90
N ALA A 115 -25.26 12.81 17.46
CA ALA A 115 -25.61 13.01 16.05
C ALA A 115 -24.90 14.21 15.41
N ASP A 116 -24.75 15.30 16.14
CA ASP A 116 -24.06 16.53 15.77
C ASP A 116 -22.55 16.35 15.62
N GLY A 117 -21.95 15.43 16.39
CA GLY A 117 -20.51 15.12 16.32
C GLY A 117 -20.13 14.10 15.23
N ARG A 118 -21.07 13.37 14.64
CA ARG A 118 -20.78 12.31 13.66
C ARG A 118 -20.18 12.84 12.37
N MET A 119 -20.76 13.90 11.82
CA MET A 119 -20.27 14.52 10.59
C MET A 119 -18.86 15.10 10.78
N THR A 120 -18.60 15.73 11.93
CA THR A 120 -17.28 16.27 12.26
C THR A 120 -16.24 15.15 12.41
N ALA A 121 -16.59 14.02 13.03
CA ALA A 121 -15.71 12.87 13.15
C ALA A 121 -15.39 12.22 11.80
N PHE A 122 -16.35 12.22 10.87
CA PHE A 122 -16.19 11.66 9.53
C PHE A 122 -15.39 12.58 8.59
N LEU A 123 -15.72 13.87 8.56
CA LEU A 123 -15.04 14.84 7.70
C LEU A 123 -13.68 15.26 8.26
N GLY A 124 -13.55 15.41 9.58
CA GLY A 124 -12.37 16.03 10.17
C GLY A 124 -12.15 17.46 9.64
N HIS A 125 -10.96 17.99 9.82
CA HIS A 125 -10.58 19.31 9.33
C HIS A 125 -9.84 19.26 7.99
N SER A 126 -9.29 18.09 7.63
CA SER A 126 -8.38 17.91 6.48
C SER A 126 -8.93 16.99 5.37
N TYR A 127 -10.23 16.67 5.36
CA TYR A 127 -10.81 15.71 4.42
C TYR A 127 -10.56 16.05 2.94
N GLN A 128 -10.56 17.35 2.60
CA GLN A 128 -10.40 17.82 1.22
C GLN A 128 -9.01 17.51 0.66
N VAL A 129 -7.99 17.51 1.51
CA VAL A 129 -6.58 17.38 1.08
C VAL A 129 -5.96 16.04 1.48
N CYS A 130 -6.53 15.31 2.45
CA CYS A 130 -5.94 14.10 3.01
C CYS A 130 -5.70 13.03 1.93
N ALA A 131 -6.75 12.65 1.19
CA ALA A 131 -6.65 11.64 0.15
C ALA A 131 -5.71 12.07 -1.00
N LEU A 132 -5.73 13.36 -1.36
CA LEU A 132 -4.86 13.92 -2.40
C LEU A 132 -3.39 13.97 -1.95
N ASN A 133 -3.11 14.31 -0.70
CA ASN A 133 -1.76 14.32 -0.15
C ASN A 133 -1.17 12.90 -0.11
N ILE A 134 -1.96 11.90 0.29
CA ILE A 134 -1.54 10.49 0.24
C ILE A 134 -1.27 10.06 -1.21
N ALA A 135 -2.17 10.39 -2.14
CA ALA A 135 -1.98 10.10 -3.55
C ALA A 135 -0.75 10.83 -4.13
N GLY A 136 -0.53 12.09 -3.76
CA GLY A 136 0.65 12.87 -4.15
C GLY A 136 1.95 12.26 -3.63
N LEU A 137 2.01 11.88 -2.33
CA LEU A 137 3.16 11.18 -1.76
C LEU A 137 3.39 9.82 -2.43
N SER A 138 2.32 9.16 -2.87
CA SER A 138 2.44 7.89 -3.58
C SER A 138 3.17 8.01 -4.92
N LEU A 139 3.20 9.19 -5.54
CA LEU A 139 4.00 9.45 -6.75
C LEU A 139 5.50 9.33 -6.47
N LEU A 140 5.95 9.67 -5.25
CA LEU A 140 7.35 9.54 -4.84
C LEU A 140 7.72 8.08 -4.51
N THR A 141 6.77 7.30 -3.99
CA THR A 141 7.00 5.90 -3.58
C THR A 141 6.78 4.91 -4.73
N SER A 142 5.86 5.20 -5.67
CA SER A 142 5.46 4.31 -6.75
C SER A 142 6.58 3.88 -7.70
N PRO A 143 7.51 4.75 -8.15
CA PRO A 143 8.53 4.36 -9.12
C PRO A 143 9.35 3.16 -8.66
N PHE A 144 9.68 3.06 -7.38
CA PHE A 144 10.44 1.96 -6.81
C PHE A 144 9.66 0.65 -6.84
N LEU A 145 8.36 0.69 -6.52
CA LEU A 145 7.50 -0.48 -6.52
C LEU A 145 7.21 -0.96 -7.96
N PHE A 146 7.04 -0.03 -8.90
CA PHE A 146 6.89 -0.37 -10.32
C PHE A 146 8.19 -0.95 -10.91
N TRP A 147 9.35 -0.43 -10.50
CA TRP A 147 10.63 -1.01 -10.89
C TRP A 147 10.80 -2.44 -10.37
N ALA A 148 10.41 -2.69 -9.10
CA ALA A 148 10.37 -4.04 -8.57
C ALA A 148 9.40 -4.93 -9.35
N ALA A 149 8.20 -4.41 -9.73
CA ALA A 149 7.20 -5.13 -10.50
C ALA A 149 7.72 -5.59 -11.87
N ARG A 150 8.47 -4.74 -12.57
CA ARG A 150 9.10 -5.10 -13.85
C ARG A 150 10.04 -6.30 -13.71
N LYS A 151 10.81 -6.36 -12.62
CA LYS A 151 11.76 -7.47 -12.38
C LYS A 151 11.09 -8.81 -12.05
N PHE A 152 9.79 -8.80 -11.73
CA PHE A 152 9.02 -10.00 -11.43
C PHE A 152 8.34 -10.62 -12.67
N ALA A 153 8.41 -9.95 -13.83
CA ALA A 153 7.78 -10.40 -15.09
C ALA A 153 6.34 -10.94 -14.89
N PRO A 154 5.41 -10.12 -14.37
CA PRO A 154 4.11 -10.61 -13.96
C PRO A 154 3.25 -11.05 -15.15
N THR A 155 2.60 -12.20 -15.03
CA THR A 155 1.67 -12.72 -16.04
C THR A 155 0.37 -11.93 -16.16
N ARG A 156 0.04 -11.11 -15.14
CA ARG A 156 -1.15 -10.27 -15.09
C ARG A 156 -0.76 -8.82 -14.77
N PRO A 157 -0.31 -8.05 -15.79
CA PRO A 157 0.31 -6.74 -15.60
C PRO A 157 -0.60 -5.72 -14.88
N MET A 158 -1.90 -5.69 -15.21
CA MET A 158 -2.87 -4.82 -14.55
C MET A 158 -2.99 -5.10 -13.05
N ARG A 159 -3.04 -6.39 -12.62
CA ARG A 159 -3.11 -6.75 -11.19
C ARG A 159 -1.81 -6.43 -10.47
N ALA A 160 -0.67 -6.69 -11.13
CA ALA A 160 0.63 -6.35 -10.56
C ALA A 160 0.79 -4.83 -10.35
N GLY A 161 0.34 -4.03 -11.31
CA GLY A 161 0.30 -2.58 -11.20
C GLY A 161 -0.62 -2.09 -10.09
N ALA A 162 -1.83 -2.68 -9.96
CA ALA A 162 -2.75 -2.37 -8.87
C ALA A 162 -2.11 -2.61 -7.50
N VAL A 163 -1.45 -3.76 -7.32
CA VAL A 163 -0.82 -4.12 -6.04
C VAL A 163 0.44 -3.29 -5.78
N ALA A 164 1.20 -2.91 -6.82
CA ALA A 164 2.30 -1.97 -6.69
C ALA A 164 1.81 -0.60 -6.21
N GLY A 165 0.73 -0.08 -6.82
CA GLY A 165 0.08 1.16 -6.42
C GLY A 165 -0.51 1.10 -5.00
N LEU A 166 -1.16 -0.01 -4.63
CA LEU A 166 -1.67 -0.23 -3.28
C LEU A 166 -0.54 -0.20 -2.24
N THR A 167 0.55 -0.93 -2.50
CA THR A 167 1.69 -0.98 -1.58
C THR A 167 2.36 0.38 -1.45
N ALA A 168 2.56 1.09 -2.57
CA ALA A 168 3.10 2.45 -2.60
C ALA A 168 2.19 3.44 -1.84
N GLY A 169 0.89 3.40 -2.09
CA GLY A 169 -0.10 4.22 -1.40
C GLY A 169 -0.17 3.93 0.09
N ALA A 170 -0.07 2.67 0.50
CA ALA A 170 -0.07 2.28 1.91
C ALA A 170 1.21 2.74 2.63
N ILE A 171 2.38 2.66 2.00
CA ILE A 171 3.63 3.24 2.51
C ILE A 171 3.47 4.76 2.64
N ALA A 172 2.98 5.44 1.60
CA ALA A 172 2.74 6.87 1.60
C ALA A 172 1.76 7.30 2.70
N ALA A 173 0.66 6.55 2.91
CA ALA A 173 -0.32 6.80 3.96
C ALA A 173 0.27 6.62 5.37
N THR A 174 1.15 5.63 5.57
CA THR A 174 1.84 5.43 6.84
C THR A 174 2.72 6.64 7.18
N LEU A 175 3.47 7.13 6.20
CA LEU A 175 4.34 8.30 6.35
C LEU A 175 3.52 9.60 6.49
N TYR A 176 2.41 9.73 5.76
CA TYR A 176 1.49 10.85 5.90
C TYR A 176 0.92 10.97 7.32
N GLY A 177 0.80 9.86 8.04
CA GLY A 177 0.44 9.85 9.46
C GLY A 177 1.32 10.72 10.36
N LEU A 178 2.58 10.98 9.96
CA LEU A 178 3.51 11.86 10.68
C LEU A 178 3.18 13.36 10.50
N HIS A 179 2.39 13.71 9.50
CA HIS A 179 1.89 15.06 9.22
C HIS A 179 0.46 15.25 9.72
N CYS A 180 -0.42 14.30 9.47
CA CYS A 180 -1.85 14.44 9.69
C CYS A 180 -2.23 14.35 11.17
N GLN A 181 -2.89 15.38 11.68
CA GLN A 181 -3.33 15.48 13.08
C GLN A 181 -4.65 14.74 13.36
N GLU A 182 -5.37 14.32 12.31
CA GLU A 182 -6.64 13.61 12.47
C GLU A 182 -6.44 12.27 13.19
N SER A 183 -7.33 11.99 14.14
CA SER A 183 -7.23 10.83 15.02
C SER A 183 -8.49 9.97 15.11
N THR A 184 -9.61 10.40 14.48
CA THR A 184 -10.87 9.66 14.51
C THR A 184 -10.79 8.42 13.63
N ALA A 185 -11.31 7.29 14.12
CA ALA A 185 -11.29 6.04 13.34
C ALA A 185 -12.17 6.16 12.09
N ALA A 186 -13.28 6.90 12.15
CA ALA A 186 -14.14 7.15 11.00
C ALA A 186 -13.42 7.91 9.88
N PHE A 187 -12.61 8.92 10.21
CA PHE A 187 -11.80 9.66 9.25
C PHE A 187 -10.75 8.76 8.60
N VAL A 188 -9.99 8.03 9.41
CA VAL A 188 -8.91 7.17 8.92
C VAL A 188 -9.47 6.06 8.01
N ALA A 189 -10.52 5.36 8.44
CA ALA A 189 -11.14 4.31 7.66
C ALA A 189 -11.62 4.80 6.28
N THR A 190 -12.03 6.05 6.15
CA THR A 190 -12.56 6.61 4.90
C THR A 190 -11.46 7.26 4.06
N TRP A 191 -10.84 8.31 4.57
CA TRP A 191 -9.98 9.18 3.78
C TRP A 191 -8.60 8.60 3.52
N TYR A 192 -8.04 7.83 4.45
CA TYR A 192 -6.79 7.11 4.21
C TYR A 192 -7.00 5.96 3.23
N THR A 193 -8.11 5.22 3.37
CA THR A 193 -8.44 4.16 2.40
C THR A 193 -8.64 4.72 0.99
N LEU A 194 -9.35 5.85 0.86
CA LEU A 194 -9.54 6.55 -0.41
C LEU A 194 -8.19 7.00 -0.99
N GLY A 195 -7.32 7.57 -0.14
CA GLY A 195 -5.97 7.99 -0.54
C GLY A 195 -5.11 6.83 -1.06
N ILE A 196 -5.27 5.62 -0.50
CA ILE A 196 -4.59 4.40 -0.96
C ILE A 196 -5.26 3.83 -2.22
N LEU A 197 -6.59 3.96 -2.35
CA LEU A 197 -7.33 3.45 -3.50
C LEU A 197 -6.97 4.20 -4.79
N ILE A 198 -6.73 5.51 -4.73
CA ILE A 198 -6.32 6.31 -5.89
C ILE A 198 -5.07 5.73 -6.57
N PRO A 199 -3.91 5.60 -5.90
CA PRO A 199 -2.73 5.01 -6.53
C PRO A 199 -2.91 3.53 -6.88
N THR A 200 -3.80 2.79 -6.23
CA THR A 200 -4.17 1.42 -6.61
C THR A 200 -4.82 1.38 -7.99
N VAL A 201 -5.79 2.23 -8.23
CA VAL A 201 -6.50 2.32 -9.52
C VAL A 201 -5.56 2.86 -10.61
N VAL A 202 -4.86 3.95 -10.34
CA VAL A 202 -3.86 4.51 -11.27
C VAL A 202 -2.79 3.49 -11.59
N GLY A 203 -2.32 2.76 -10.57
CA GLY A 203 -1.35 1.69 -10.71
C GLY A 203 -1.84 0.54 -11.59
N ALA A 204 -3.13 0.17 -11.49
CA ALA A 204 -3.73 -0.83 -12.38
C ALA A 204 -3.68 -0.39 -13.84
N VAL A 205 -4.03 0.87 -14.12
CA VAL A 205 -4.02 1.44 -15.46
C VAL A 205 -2.59 1.50 -16.00
N ILE A 206 -1.66 2.07 -15.24
CA ILE A 206 -0.24 2.16 -15.64
C ILE A 206 0.35 0.75 -15.85
N GLY A 207 0.05 -0.19 -14.97
CA GLY A 207 0.55 -1.56 -15.04
C GLY A 207 0.14 -2.26 -16.33
N ARG A 208 -1.06 -1.99 -16.83
CA ARG A 208 -1.55 -2.53 -18.11
C ARG A 208 -0.60 -2.20 -19.28
N PHE A 209 0.06 -1.06 -19.24
CA PHE A 209 0.95 -0.60 -20.32
C PHE A 209 2.44 -0.81 -19.96
N ALA A 210 2.84 -0.46 -18.75
CA ALA A 210 4.24 -0.40 -18.33
C ALA A 210 4.83 -1.77 -17.94
N LEU A 211 4.00 -2.79 -17.65
CA LEU A 211 4.43 -4.12 -17.19
C LEU A 211 4.14 -5.22 -18.23
N ARG A 212 3.89 -4.85 -19.49
CA ARG A 212 3.80 -5.81 -20.60
C ARG A 212 5.21 -6.23 -21.05
N TRP A 213 5.32 -7.48 -21.41
CA TRP A 213 6.52 -8.12 -21.97
C TRP A 213 6.20 -8.59 -23.39
#